data_1c3cf454df8bfc6ae00d42011a1eb52a
#
_entry.id   1c3cf454df8bfc6ae00d42011a1eb52a
#
_cell.length_a   1.000
_cell.length_b   1.000
_cell.length_c   1.000
_cell.angle_alpha   90.00
_cell.angle_beta   90.00
_cell.angle_gamma   90.00
#
_symmetry.space_group_name_H-M   'P 1'
#
loop_
_entity.id
_entity.type
_entity.pdbx_description
1 polymer ?
#
loop_
_entity_poly.entity_id
_entity_poly.type
_entity_poly.pdbx_seq_one_letter_code
_entity_poly.pdbx_strand_id
1 'polypeptide(L)'
;MTTISNSPPTSLSVDEERLAQDLKALEGLPPDSAIWPLLAKHLSAHPGFKVLKQLTPTLTPRSYKEQALQKEPQVLRGIVLDTETTGMNHLSDKVIELGMIKFEYDSSTGQVLNVIDVFDELEDPGFPIPPETIAVHHITDEMVKGKRMDDQRVNSMLQDVDLVIAHNASFDRPFVENRWPHFCSKRWACSIKDIDWRQNGIGSAKLEYLAMVQGIFYEAHRAEIDCWALLEVLKMVLPSSQQTAIQTLFESANSDQFKVYALGSPFETKDILKQRAYRWSPDIKCWSKVVGSSERLNDELIWLKQHVYGSRKGAKVEIETFSAFERHAERDGLKSFKDLSDLSL
;
A
#
# COMPACT_ATOMS: atom_id res chain seq x y z
N MET A 1 -3.97 52.74 25.04
CA MET A 1 -4.96 52.05 25.88
C MET A 1 -6.15 51.72 25.00
N THR A 2 -6.19 50.51 24.44
CA THR A 2 -7.26 50.03 23.57
C THR A 2 -8.19 49.21 24.44
N THR A 3 -9.38 49.73 24.72
CA THR A 3 -10.43 49.07 25.47
C THR A 3 -10.99 47.90 24.69
N ILE A 4 -10.74 46.69 25.14
CA ILE A 4 -11.40 45.48 24.65
C ILE A 4 -12.85 45.50 25.14
N SER A 5 -13.79 45.67 24.22
CA SER A 5 -15.23 45.59 24.46
C SER A 5 -15.56 44.14 24.69
N ASN A 6 -15.85 43.77 25.95
CA ASN A 6 -16.47 42.52 26.30
C ASN A 6 -17.98 42.62 25.97
N SER A 7 -18.37 42.15 24.79
CA SER A 7 -19.77 41.88 24.50
C SER A 7 -20.19 40.62 25.26
N PRO A 8 -21.34 40.60 25.93
CA PRO A 8 -21.85 39.41 26.59
C PRO A 8 -22.12 38.31 25.55
N PRO A 9 -22.01 37.03 25.93
CA PRO A 9 -22.31 35.94 25.01
C PRO A 9 -23.75 36.09 24.52
N THR A 10 -23.93 36.07 23.21
CA THR A 10 -25.22 36.11 22.53
C THR A 10 -26.08 34.97 23.08
N SER A 11 -27.27 35.23 23.66
CA SER A 11 -28.21 34.18 24.04
C SER A 11 -28.57 33.36 22.79
N LEU A 12 -28.53 32.04 22.91
CA LEU A 12 -28.99 31.12 21.87
C LEU A 12 -30.45 31.45 21.50
N SER A 13 -30.80 31.28 20.23
CA SER A 13 -32.19 31.35 19.80
C SER A 13 -32.99 30.19 20.42
N VAL A 14 -34.31 30.32 20.48
CA VAL A 14 -35.21 29.26 21.01
C VAL A 14 -35.02 27.95 20.29
N ASP A 15 -34.71 28.00 18.98
CA ASP A 15 -34.43 26.80 18.17
C ASP A 15 -33.05 26.18 18.50
N GLU A 16 -32.04 27.01 18.81
CA GLU A 16 -30.72 26.53 19.25
C GLU A 16 -30.76 25.93 20.66
N GLU A 17 -31.55 26.49 21.59
CA GLU A 17 -31.77 25.95 22.93
C GLU A 17 -32.48 24.59 22.87
N ARG A 18 -33.49 24.46 22.01
CA ARG A 18 -34.21 23.21 21.79
C ARG A 18 -33.29 22.16 21.19
N LEU A 19 -32.51 22.51 20.15
CA LEU A 19 -31.54 21.62 19.53
C LEU A 19 -30.46 21.17 20.52
N ALA A 20 -29.97 22.08 21.40
CA ALA A 20 -29.02 21.73 22.44
C ALA A 20 -29.60 20.73 23.45
N GLN A 21 -30.90 20.84 23.81
CA GLN A 21 -31.58 19.87 24.65
C GLN A 21 -31.73 18.50 23.96
N ASP A 22 -32.13 18.49 22.69
CA ASP A 22 -32.24 17.27 21.91
C ASP A 22 -30.88 16.57 21.74
N LEU A 23 -29.79 17.31 21.48
CA LEU A 23 -28.42 16.79 21.43
C LEU A 23 -27.96 16.24 22.79
N LYS A 24 -28.31 16.90 23.91
CA LYS A 24 -27.98 16.40 25.25
C LYS A 24 -28.64 15.07 25.56
N ALA A 25 -29.82 14.80 24.99
CA ALA A 25 -30.47 13.50 25.09
C ALA A 25 -29.70 12.37 24.40
N LEU A 26 -28.78 12.69 23.44
CA LEU A 26 -27.94 11.71 22.76
C LEU A 26 -26.74 11.30 23.61
N GLU A 27 -26.27 12.15 24.53
CA GLU A 27 -25.07 11.89 25.37
C GLU A 27 -25.20 10.64 26.25
N GLY A 28 -26.41 10.23 26.57
CA GLY A 28 -26.69 9.04 27.38
C GLY A 28 -26.99 7.77 26.59
N LEU A 29 -26.92 7.82 25.26
CA LEU A 29 -27.25 6.66 24.44
C LEU A 29 -26.06 5.67 24.37
N PRO A 30 -26.34 4.36 24.39
CA PRO A 30 -25.30 3.35 24.29
C PRO A 30 -24.59 3.42 22.93
N PRO A 31 -23.30 2.97 22.84
CA PRO A 31 -22.51 3.02 21.60
C PRO A 31 -23.13 2.28 20.41
N ASP A 32 -23.93 1.25 20.67
CA ASP A 32 -24.61 0.42 19.68
C ASP A 32 -26.02 0.94 19.28
N SER A 33 -26.41 2.12 19.78
CA SER A 33 -27.70 2.72 19.42
C SER A 33 -27.84 2.93 17.91
N ALA A 34 -28.98 2.52 17.36
CA ALA A 34 -29.32 2.66 15.94
C ALA A 34 -29.36 4.13 15.45
N ILE A 35 -29.34 5.10 16.37
CA ILE A 35 -29.33 6.52 16.01
C ILE A 35 -27.97 6.98 15.47
N TRP A 36 -26.84 6.37 15.94
CA TRP A 36 -25.50 6.78 15.53
C TRP A 36 -25.25 6.59 14.03
N PRO A 37 -25.60 5.45 13.40
CA PRO A 37 -25.51 5.30 11.94
C PRO A 37 -26.38 6.29 11.17
N LEU A 38 -27.55 6.66 11.73
CA LEU A 38 -28.45 7.62 11.10
C LEU A 38 -27.86 9.05 11.13
N LEU A 39 -27.32 9.48 12.26
CA LEU A 39 -26.62 10.76 12.40
C LEU A 39 -25.37 10.81 11.49
N ALA A 40 -24.59 9.74 11.48
CA ALA A 40 -23.42 9.62 10.61
C ALA A 40 -23.79 9.77 9.13
N LYS A 41 -24.90 9.17 8.69
CA LYS A 41 -25.41 9.29 7.33
C LYS A 41 -25.78 10.75 7.00
N HIS A 42 -26.48 11.45 7.89
CA HIS A 42 -26.86 12.86 7.68
C HIS A 42 -25.63 13.78 7.66
N LEU A 43 -24.68 13.60 8.59
CA LEU A 43 -23.43 14.36 8.60
C LEU A 43 -22.59 14.12 7.35
N SER A 44 -22.52 12.87 6.86
CA SER A 44 -21.79 12.52 5.64
C SER A 44 -22.37 13.18 4.39
N ALA A 45 -23.66 13.49 4.40
CA ALA A 45 -24.33 14.18 3.29
C ALA A 45 -24.08 15.70 3.28
N HIS A 46 -23.56 16.28 4.39
CA HIS A 46 -23.31 17.70 4.51
C HIS A 46 -21.88 18.04 4.05
N PRO A 47 -21.69 19.02 3.13
CA PRO A 47 -20.38 19.30 2.51
C PRO A 47 -19.30 19.77 3.49
N GLY A 48 -19.69 20.26 4.68
CA GLY A 48 -18.76 20.72 5.72
C GLY A 48 -18.24 19.63 6.65
N PHE A 49 -18.69 18.37 6.50
CA PHE A 49 -18.30 17.28 7.38
C PHE A 49 -17.80 16.06 6.59
N LYS A 50 -16.84 15.38 7.19
CA LYS A 50 -16.42 14.03 6.77
C LYS A 50 -16.51 13.11 7.99
N VAL A 51 -17.37 12.10 7.90
CA VAL A 51 -17.55 11.11 8.97
C VAL A 51 -16.65 9.91 8.68
N LEU A 52 -15.86 9.53 9.66
CA LEU A 52 -15.06 8.31 9.63
C LEU A 52 -15.70 7.26 10.55
N LYS A 53 -15.66 6.01 10.13
CA LYS A 53 -16.09 4.86 10.92
C LYS A 53 -14.87 4.09 11.40
N GLN A 54 -14.95 3.57 12.62
CA GLN A 54 -13.90 2.67 13.09
C GLN A 54 -13.85 1.42 12.21
N LEU A 55 -12.65 1.04 11.80
CA LEU A 55 -12.41 -0.20 11.08
C LEU A 55 -12.86 -1.37 11.96
N THR A 56 -13.76 -2.18 11.43
CA THR A 56 -14.23 -3.40 12.11
C THR A 56 -13.86 -4.60 11.23
N PRO A 57 -12.88 -5.41 11.64
CA PRO A 57 -12.55 -6.65 10.97
C PRO A 57 -13.77 -7.56 10.82
N THR A 58 -14.03 -8.04 9.62
CA THR A 58 -15.21 -8.87 9.35
C THR A 58 -14.81 -10.11 8.58
N LEU A 59 -14.92 -11.26 9.23
CA LEU A 59 -14.72 -12.59 8.62
C LEU A 59 -15.93 -13.07 7.81
N THR A 60 -17.02 -12.31 7.81
CA THR A 60 -18.28 -12.73 7.17
C THR A 60 -18.15 -12.71 5.65
N PRO A 61 -18.37 -13.84 4.98
CA PRO A 61 -18.48 -13.87 3.52
C PRO A 61 -19.63 -12.96 3.09
N ARG A 62 -19.37 -11.95 2.25
CA ARG A 62 -20.49 -11.32 1.54
C ARG A 62 -21.07 -12.37 0.61
N SER A 63 -22.33 -12.73 0.83
CA SER A 63 -23.03 -13.67 -0.02
C SER A 63 -23.02 -13.16 -1.48
N TYR A 64 -22.35 -13.86 -2.37
CA TYR A 64 -22.35 -13.61 -3.83
C TYR A 64 -23.76 -13.59 -4.43
N LYS A 65 -24.70 -14.25 -3.76
CA LYS A 65 -26.06 -14.46 -4.29
C LYS A 65 -26.90 -13.19 -4.34
N GLU A 66 -26.44 -12.09 -3.72
CA GLU A 66 -27.23 -10.85 -3.68
C GLU A 66 -26.88 -9.84 -4.78
N GLN A 67 -25.75 -10.03 -5.48
CA GLN A 67 -25.47 -9.28 -6.70
C GLN A 67 -25.55 -10.24 -7.88
N ALA A 68 -26.50 -10.02 -8.76
CA ALA A 68 -26.62 -10.77 -10.02
C ALA A 68 -25.33 -10.55 -10.84
N LEU A 69 -24.35 -11.41 -10.63
CA LEU A 69 -23.12 -11.44 -11.43
C LEU A 69 -23.53 -11.85 -12.85
N GLN A 70 -23.27 -10.97 -13.80
CA GLN A 70 -23.55 -11.25 -15.22
C GLN A 70 -22.67 -12.37 -15.78
N LYS A 71 -21.64 -12.80 -15.03
CA LYS A 71 -20.65 -13.82 -15.38
C LYS A 71 -20.12 -14.48 -14.10
N GLU A 72 -19.78 -15.76 -14.18
CA GLU A 72 -19.09 -16.45 -13.09
C GLU A 72 -17.72 -15.78 -12.80
N PRO A 73 -17.38 -15.52 -11.52
CA PRO A 73 -16.14 -14.84 -11.16
C PRO A 73 -14.92 -15.73 -11.46
N GLN A 74 -13.87 -15.13 -11.94
CA GLN A 74 -12.54 -15.75 -12.04
C GLN A 74 -11.82 -15.61 -10.69
N VAL A 75 -12.03 -16.59 -9.81
CA VAL A 75 -11.55 -16.52 -8.42
C VAL A 75 -10.04 -16.77 -8.37
N LEU A 76 -9.31 -15.79 -7.83
CA LEU A 76 -7.92 -15.88 -7.44
C LEU A 76 -7.78 -15.64 -5.94
N ARG A 77 -6.62 -16.00 -5.37
CA ARG A 77 -6.33 -15.84 -3.95
C ARG A 77 -5.18 -14.88 -3.72
N GLY A 78 -5.41 -13.91 -2.86
CA GLY A 78 -4.41 -12.95 -2.39
C GLY A 78 -4.11 -13.11 -0.92
N ILE A 79 -2.95 -12.63 -0.51
CA ILE A 79 -2.62 -12.33 0.88
C ILE A 79 -2.27 -10.85 0.96
N VAL A 80 -2.90 -10.11 1.89
CA VAL A 80 -2.32 -8.87 2.41
C VAL A 80 -1.46 -9.22 3.62
N LEU A 81 -0.29 -8.58 3.72
CA LEU A 81 0.73 -8.87 4.72
C LEU A 81 1.31 -7.58 5.27
N ASP A 82 1.61 -7.59 6.56
CA ASP A 82 2.34 -6.54 7.26
C ASP A 82 3.23 -7.15 8.34
N THR A 83 4.33 -6.48 8.70
CA THR A 83 5.30 -6.95 9.70
C THR A 83 5.69 -5.84 10.65
N GLU A 84 5.72 -6.16 11.97
CA GLU A 84 6.44 -5.37 12.94
C GLU A 84 7.81 -6.00 13.22
N THR A 85 8.82 -5.16 13.37
CA THR A 85 10.22 -5.61 13.43
C THR A 85 11.01 -4.90 14.53
N THR A 86 12.15 -5.47 14.91
CA THR A 86 13.05 -4.84 15.88
C THR A 86 13.84 -3.66 15.31
N GLY A 87 13.72 -3.36 14.02
CA GLY A 87 14.40 -2.27 13.34
C GLY A 87 14.23 -2.32 11.83
N MET A 88 15.03 -1.53 11.10
CA MET A 88 14.86 -1.31 9.67
C MET A 88 15.73 -2.19 8.77
N ASN A 89 16.69 -2.94 9.35
CA ASN A 89 17.66 -3.71 8.58
C ASN A 89 17.37 -5.21 8.65
N HIS A 90 16.74 -5.76 7.63
CA HIS A 90 16.38 -7.17 7.55
C HIS A 90 17.55 -8.17 7.69
N LEU A 91 18.82 -7.71 7.59
CA LEU A 91 20.00 -8.56 7.80
C LEU A 91 20.34 -8.73 9.28
N SER A 92 20.01 -7.75 10.13
CA SER A 92 20.30 -7.74 11.56
C SER A 92 19.07 -7.79 12.45
N ASP A 93 17.98 -7.20 11.99
CA ASP A 93 16.74 -7.09 12.74
C ASP A 93 15.82 -8.29 12.51
N LYS A 94 14.82 -8.46 13.38
CA LYS A 94 13.93 -9.61 13.38
C LYS A 94 12.48 -9.19 13.24
N VAL A 95 11.68 -10.03 12.60
CA VAL A 95 10.22 -9.95 12.66
C VAL A 95 9.77 -10.33 14.07
N ILE A 96 8.93 -9.51 14.68
CA ILE A 96 8.35 -9.74 16.02
C ILE A 96 6.83 -9.87 15.99
N GLU A 97 6.16 -9.38 14.94
CA GLU A 97 4.76 -9.62 14.64
C GLU A 97 4.62 -9.85 13.14
N LEU A 98 3.82 -10.82 12.75
CA LEU A 98 3.42 -11.06 11.36
C LEU A 98 1.90 -11.11 11.30
N GLY A 99 1.33 -10.17 10.56
CA GLY A 99 -0.08 -10.15 10.17
C GLY A 99 -0.27 -10.62 8.74
N MET A 100 -1.22 -11.52 8.50
CA MET A 100 -1.61 -11.92 7.15
C MET A 100 -3.13 -12.15 7.06
N ILE A 101 -3.74 -11.66 6.00
CA ILE A 101 -5.14 -11.95 5.67
C ILE A 101 -5.18 -12.59 4.29
N LYS A 102 -5.61 -13.86 4.23
CA LYS A 102 -5.85 -14.59 2.99
C LYS A 102 -7.27 -14.36 2.53
N PHE A 103 -7.44 -13.96 1.28
CA PHE A 103 -8.74 -13.63 0.71
C PHE A 103 -8.90 -14.12 -0.72
N GLU A 104 -10.15 -14.27 -1.15
CA GLU A 104 -10.54 -14.51 -2.53
C GLU A 104 -11.02 -13.22 -3.19
N TYR A 105 -10.65 -13.05 -4.46
CA TYR A 105 -11.10 -11.93 -5.27
C TYR A 105 -11.38 -12.37 -6.71
N ASP A 106 -12.27 -11.66 -7.37
CA ASP A 106 -12.51 -11.82 -8.81
C ASP A 106 -11.44 -11.06 -9.58
N SER A 107 -10.61 -11.77 -10.34
CA SER A 107 -9.53 -11.18 -11.13
C SER A 107 -10.01 -10.25 -12.26
N SER A 108 -11.25 -10.37 -12.67
CA SER A 108 -11.84 -9.53 -13.74
C SER A 108 -12.32 -8.17 -13.24
N THR A 109 -12.70 -8.08 -11.97
CA THR A 109 -13.28 -6.87 -11.37
C THR A 109 -12.48 -6.32 -10.19
N GLY A 110 -11.60 -7.15 -9.60
CA GLY A 110 -10.92 -6.87 -8.35
C GLY A 110 -11.86 -6.85 -7.14
N GLN A 111 -13.07 -7.38 -7.25
CA GLN A 111 -13.98 -7.47 -6.12
C GLN A 111 -13.47 -8.50 -5.11
N VAL A 112 -13.29 -8.09 -3.84
CA VAL A 112 -13.04 -9.02 -2.74
C VAL A 112 -14.31 -9.83 -2.48
N LEU A 113 -14.18 -11.14 -2.55
CA LEU A 113 -15.29 -12.08 -2.48
C LEU A 113 -15.44 -12.66 -1.08
N ASN A 114 -14.32 -13.06 -0.48
CA ASN A 114 -14.29 -13.73 0.81
C ASN A 114 -12.96 -13.54 1.51
N VAL A 115 -12.95 -13.48 2.86
CA VAL A 115 -11.75 -13.66 3.67
C VAL A 115 -11.71 -15.12 4.10
N ILE A 116 -10.63 -15.82 3.74
CA ILE A 116 -10.49 -17.28 3.96
C ILE A 116 -9.87 -17.55 5.32
N ASP A 117 -8.79 -16.85 5.65
CA ASP A 117 -8.00 -17.10 6.85
C ASP A 117 -7.28 -15.83 7.31
N VAL A 118 -7.01 -15.75 8.61
CA VAL A 118 -6.27 -14.66 9.25
C VAL A 118 -5.17 -15.26 10.12
N PHE A 119 -3.98 -14.72 10.00
CA PHE A 119 -2.84 -15.05 10.83
C PHE A 119 -2.35 -13.78 11.52
N ASP A 120 -2.19 -13.85 12.83
CA ASP A 120 -1.57 -12.80 13.64
C ASP A 120 -0.84 -13.45 14.81
N GLU A 121 0.48 -13.48 14.74
CA GLU A 121 1.30 -14.08 15.78
C GLU A 121 2.53 -13.23 16.07
N LEU A 122 2.98 -13.30 17.33
CA LEU A 122 4.19 -12.66 17.83
C LEU A 122 5.34 -13.67 17.91
N GLU A 123 6.58 -13.18 17.74
CA GLU A 123 7.81 -13.98 17.92
C GLU A 123 8.80 -13.25 18.86
N ASP A 124 9.40 -14.00 19.77
CA ASP A 124 10.49 -13.54 20.62
C ASP A 124 11.77 -13.40 19.78
N PRO A 125 12.32 -12.20 19.61
CA PRO A 125 13.55 -12.02 18.83
C PRO A 125 14.80 -12.63 19.48
N GLY A 126 14.73 -12.98 20.77
CA GLY A 126 15.84 -13.52 21.56
C GLY A 126 16.81 -12.45 22.12
N PHE A 127 16.47 -11.18 21.98
CA PHE A 127 17.19 -10.02 22.52
C PHE A 127 16.20 -8.88 22.80
N PRO A 128 16.57 -7.88 23.66
CA PRO A 128 15.68 -6.77 23.98
C PRO A 128 15.27 -5.96 22.73
N ILE A 129 13.98 -5.66 22.61
CA ILE A 129 13.44 -4.83 21.53
C ILE A 129 13.89 -3.38 21.76
N PRO A 130 14.44 -2.68 20.74
CA PRO A 130 14.87 -1.29 20.88
C PRO A 130 13.72 -0.38 21.30
N PRO A 131 13.92 0.54 22.28
CA PRO A 131 12.86 1.43 22.76
C PRO A 131 12.22 2.30 21.67
N GLU A 132 13.00 2.68 20.66
CA GLU A 132 12.52 3.46 19.51
C GLU A 132 11.51 2.70 18.65
N THR A 133 11.64 1.39 18.53
CA THR A 133 10.68 0.58 17.78
C THR A 133 9.44 0.27 18.64
N ILE A 134 9.64 0.01 19.95
CA ILE A 134 8.52 -0.10 20.91
C ILE A 134 7.63 1.16 20.88
N ALA A 135 8.24 2.35 20.78
CA ALA A 135 7.50 3.61 20.69
C ALA A 135 6.61 3.71 19.44
N VAL A 136 6.86 2.91 18.39
CA VAL A 136 6.09 2.87 17.14
C VAL A 136 4.98 1.83 17.23
N HIS A 137 5.33 0.55 17.43
CA HIS A 137 4.38 -0.57 17.36
C HIS A 137 3.84 -1.02 18.73
N HIS A 138 4.34 -0.47 19.83
CA HIS A 138 3.91 -0.74 21.21
C HIS A 138 4.05 -2.20 21.66
N ILE A 139 4.81 -3.02 20.93
CA ILE A 139 5.09 -4.42 21.30
C ILE A 139 6.29 -4.43 22.24
N THR A 140 6.08 -4.92 23.47
CA THR A 140 7.13 -4.97 24.51
C THR A 140 7.78 -6.34 24.61
N ASP A 141 8.95 -6.41 25.27
CA ASP A 141 9.63 -7.69 25.51
C ASP A 141 8.74 -8.70 26.24
N GLU A 142 7.89 -8.23 27.17
CA GLU A 142 6.95 -9.11 27.90
C GLU A 142 5.91 -9.72 26.97
N MET A 143 5.46 -8.99 25.95
CA MET A 143 4.45 -9.45 25.01
C MET A 143 4.98 -10.57 24.11
N VAL A 144 6.25 -10.53 23.73
CA VAL A 144 6.86 -11.52 22.81
C VAL A 144 7.56 -12.66 23.53
N LYS A 145 7.87 -12.51 24.81
CA LYS A 145 8.69 -13.44 25.60
C LYS A 145 8.27 -14.89 25.44
N GLY A 146 9.17 -15.71 24.91
CA GLY A 146 8.97 -17.15 24.69
C GLY A 146 7.96 -17.49 23.61
N LYS A 147 7.42 -16.51 22.87
CA LYS A 147 6.52 -16.77 21.74
C LYS A 147 7.30 -17.16 20.50
N ARG A 148 6.68 -17.97 19.67
CA ARG A 148 7.19 -18.39 18.38
C ARG A 148 6.04 -18.55 17.40
N MET A 149 6.19 -17.97 16.23
CA MET A 149 5.22 -18.11 15.14
C MET A 149 5.20 -19.55 14.61
N ASP A 150 4.00 -20.02 14.24
CA ASP A 150 3.81 -21.34 13.64
C ASP A 150 4.24 -21.33 12.17
N ASP A 151 5.47 -21.81 11.93
CA ASP A 151 6.07 -21.88 10.59
C ASP A 151 5.25 -22.74 9.63
N GLN A 152 4.57 -23.81 10.13
CA GLN A 152 3.75 -24.68 9.28
C GLN A 152 2.48 -23.95 8.84
N ARG A 153 1.87 -23.17 9.72
CA ARG A 153 0.70 -22.37 9.41
C ARG A 153 1.03 -21.25 8.42
N VAL A 154 2.15 -20.52 8.61
CA VAL A 154 2.62 -19.53 7.64
C VAL A 154 2.76 -20.16 6.25
N ASN A 155 3.43 -21.32 6.16
CA ASN A 155 3.61 -22.02 4.90
C ASN A 155 2.28 -22.51 4.29
N SER A 156 1.34 -22.96 5.13
CA SER A 156 0.02 -23.40 4.63
C SER A 156 -0.82 -22.25 4.09
N MET A 157 -0.72 -21.08 4.70
CA MET A 157 -1.40 -19.88 4.18
C MET A 157 -0.89 -19.48 2.79
N LEU A 158 0.39 -19.72 2.49
CA LEU A 158 0.96 -19.43 1.18
C LEU A 158 0.53 -20.42 0.07
N GLN A 159 -0.04 -21.56 0.42
CA GLN A 159 -0.54 -22.49 -0.59
C GLN A 159 -1.66 -21.84 -1.41
N ASP A 160 -1.66 -22.09 -2.72
CA ASP A 160 -2.67 -21.59 -3.67
C ASP A 160 -2.87 -20.07 -3.66
N VAL A 161 -1.83 -19.31 -3.28
CA VAL A 161 -1.82 -17.84 -3.32
C VAL A 161 -1.20 -17.37 -4.62
N ASP A 162 -1.96 -16.55 -5.34
CA ASP A 162 -1.57 -15.96 -6.62
C ASP A 162 -0.77 -14.67 -6.46
N LEU A 163 -1.03 -13.91 -5.37
CA LEU A 163 -0.42 -12.60 -5.14
C LEU A 163 -0.28 -12.28 -3.65
N VAL A 164 0.91 -11.87 -3.24
CA VAL A 164 1.17 -11.28 -1.92
C VAL A 164 1.24 -9.76 -2.07
N ILE A 165 0.54 -9.03 -1.22
CA ILE A 165 0.42 -7.58 -1.25
C ILE A 165 0.86 -7.03 0.11
N ALA A 166 1.78 -6.06 0.11
CA ALA A 166 2.12 -5.31 1.32
C ALA A 166 2.05 -3.80 1.06
N HIS A 167 1.91 -3.04 2.15
CA HIS A 167 1.99 -1.59 2.12
C HIS A 167 3.43 -1.16 2.35
N ASN A 168 4.19 -0.87 1.30
CA ASN A 168 5.65 -0.74 1.26
C ASN A 168 6.39 -2.09 1.20
N ALA A 169 5.98 -2.97 0.31
CA ALA A 169 6.50 -4.34 0.15
C ALA A 169 8.04 -4.46 0.12
N SER A 170 8.78 -3.39 -0.23
CA SER A 170 10.26 -3.40 -0.18
C SER A 170 10.82 -3.39 1.23
N PHE A 171 9.99 -3.13 2.25
CA PHE A 171 10.34 -3.30 3.64
C PHE A 171 10.02 -4.73 4.11
N ASP A 172 8.78 -5.16 4.00
CA ASP A 172 8.31 -6.44 4.53
C ASP A 172 8.92 -7.64 3.83
N ARG A 173 9.01 -7.58 2.50
CA ARG A 173 9.43 -8.72 1.68
C ARG A 173 10.80 -9.28 2.06
N PRO A 174 11.87 -8.49 2.22
CA PRO A 174 13.18 -9.03 2.64
C PRO A 174 13.13 -9.68 4.02
N PHE A 175 12.37 -9.14 4.96
CA PHE A 175 12.22 -9.73 6.30
C PHE A 175 11.54 -11.09 6.26
N VAL A 176 10.39 -11.19 5.56
CA VAL A 176 9.67 -12.47 5.49
C VAL A 176 10.37 -13.50 4.61
N GLU A 177 11.08 -13.09 3.55
CA GLU A 177 11.88 -13.99 2.72
C GLU A 177 13.06 -14.60 3.51
N ASN A 178 13.71 -13.79 4.36
CA ASN A 178 14.78 -14.28 5.23
C ASN A 178 14.25 -15.27 6.28
N ARG A 179 13.07 -15.02 6.83
CA ARG A 179 12.48 -15.85 7.89
C ARG A 179 11.76 -17.08 7.32
N TRP A 180 11.06 -16.93 6.18
CA TRP A 180 10.29 -17.99 5.50
C TRP A 180 10.59 -17.98 4.00
N PRO A 181 11.58 -18.77 3.53
CA PRO A 181 12.03 -18.74 2.12
C PRO A 181 10.94 -19.08 1.08
N HIS A 182 9.81 -19.67 1.49
CA HIS A 182 8.69 -19.94 0.58
C HIS A 182 8.09 -18.66 -0.03
N PHE A 183 8.23 -17.50 0.61
CA PHE A 183 7.82 -16.21 0.06
C PHE A 183 8.60 -15.83 -1.20
N CYS A 184 9.85 -16.32 -1.38
CA CYS A 184 10.67 -16.07 -2.57
C CYS A 184 10.01 -16.56 -3.87
N SER A 185 9.16 -17.58 -3.79
CA SER A 185 8.46 -18.17 -4.94
C SER A 185 7.11 -17.51 -5.23
N LYS A 186 6.73 -16.48 -4.49
CA LYS A 186 5.44 -15.80 -4.65
C LYS A 186 5.58 -14.54 -5.49
N ARG A 187 4.50 -14.19 -6.19
CA ARG A 187 4.36 -12.91 -6.86
C ARG A 187 4.01 -11.86 -5.83
N TRP A 188 4.61 -10.67 -5.98
CA TRP A 188 4.41 -9.56 -5.04
C TRP A 188 3.90 -8.31 -5.74
N ALA A 189 3.10 -7.54 -5.01
CA ALA A 189 2.69 -6.19 -5.36
C ALA A 189 2.81 -5.26 -4.15
N CYS A 190 3.04 -3.98 -4.42
CA CYS A 190 3.19 -2.95 -3.41
C CYS A 190 2.13 -1.87 -3.59
N SER A 191 1.25 -1.71 -2.61
CA SER A 191 0.19 -0.70 -2.69
C SER A 191 0.71 0.74 -2.74
N ILE A 192 1.94 1.02 -2.26
CA ILE A 192 2.57 2.35 -2.39
C ILE A 192 3.15 2.57 -3.79
N LYS A 193 3.85 1.55 -4.35
CA LYS A 193 4.70 1.75 -5.53
C LYS A 193 4.00 1.38 -6.84
N ASP A 194 3.06 0.43 -6.79
CA ASP A 194 2.41 -0.11 -7.97
C ASP A 194 1.07 0.59 -8.28
N ILE A 195 0.64 1.54 -7.43
CA ILE A 195 -0.52 2.41 -7.64
C ILE A 195 -0.08 3.87 -7.67
N ASP A 196 -0.44 4.61 -8.71
CA ASP A 196 -0.25 6.06 -8.75
C ASP A 196 -1.40 6.79 -8.04
N TRP A 197 -1.27 6.91 -6.72
CA TRP A 197 -2.26 7.59 -5.89
C TRP A 197 -2.45 9.06 -6.27
N ARG A 198 -1.38 9.74 -6.70
CA ARG A 198 -1.45 11.17 -7.09
C ARG A 198 -2.23 11.37 -8.39
N GLN A 199 -2.04 10.49 -9.38
CA GLN A 199 -2.84 10.51 -10.61
C GLN A 199 -4.32 10.26 -10.32
N ASN A 200 -4.62 9.56 -9.22
CA ASN A 200 -5.97 9.34 -8.73
C ASN A 200 -6.50 10.47 -7.83
N GLY A 201 -5.82 11.60 -7.74
CA GLY A 201 -6.25 12.75 -6.93
C GLY A 201 -6.02 12.59 -5.43
N ILE A 202 -5.28 11.55 -5.00
CA ILE A 202 -5.02 11.24 -3.59
C ILE A 202 -3.62 11.76 -3.22
N GLY A 203 -3.57 12.72 -2.29
CA GLY A 203 -2.35 13.48 -1.97
C GLY A 203 -1.26 12.74 -1.21
N SER A 204 -1.59 11.61 -0.58
CA SER A 204 -0.64 10.80 0.21
C SER A 204 -0.93 9.31 0.03
N ALA A 205 0.14 8.52 0.01
CA ALA A 205 0.07 7.06 -0.01
C ALA A 205 0.22 6.43 1.39
N LYS A 206 0.21 7.19 2.47
CA LYS A 206 0.21 6.63 3.84
C LYS A 206 -1.07 5.84 4.08
N LEU A 207 -0.97 4.67 4.70
CA LEU A 207 -2.11 3.76 4.87
C LEU A 207 -3.26 4.42 5.65
N GLU A 208 -2.95 5.13 6.74
CA GLU A 208 -3.96 5.82 7.54
C GLU A 208 -4.66 6.92 6.73
N TYR A 209 -3.93 7.63 5.84
CA TYR A 209 -4.52 8.63 4.98
C TYR A 209 -5.45 8.00 3.93
N LEU A 210 -5.03 6.88 3.33
CA LEU A 210 -5.84 6.12 2.37
C LEU A 210 -7.10 5.56 3.04
N ALA A 211 -6.98 5.02 4.26
CA ALA A 211 -8.10 4.58 5.08
C ALA A 211 -9.08 5.73 5.37
N MET A 212 -8.54 6.90 5.72
CA MET A 212 -9.36 8.10 5.94
C MET A 212 -10.06 8.56 4.65
N VAL A 213 -9.43 8.43 3.49
CA VAL A 213 -10.07 8.70 2.18
C VAL A 213 -11.25 7.74 1.97
N GLN A 214 -11.13 6.46 2.34
CA GLN A 214 -12.21 5.45 2.33
C GLN A 214 -13.29 5.68 3.40
N GLY A 215 -13.11 6.64 4.30
CA GLY A 215 -14.07 6.93 5.36
C GLY A 215 -13.92 6.04 6.59
N ILE A 216 -12.76 5.44 6.80
CA ILE A 216 -12.46 4.61 7.97
C ILE A 216 -11.26 5.18 8.76
N PHE A 217 -11.21 4.87 10.04
CA PHE A 217 -10.06 5.10 10.91
C PHE A 217 -9.77 3.86 11.76
N TYR A 218 -8.52 3.72 12.20
CA TYR A 218 -8.06 2.60 13.01
C TYR A 218 -6.81 3.00 13.80
N GLU A 219 -6.40 2.20 14.76
CA GLU A 219 -5.14 2.36 15.48
C GLU A 219 -4.06 1.58 14.73
N ALA A 220 -3.13 2.30 14.11
CA ALA A 220 -2.06 1.75 13.28
C ALA A 220 -0.95 1.08 14.12
N HIS A 221 -0.02 0.43 13.42
CA HIS A 221 1.17 -0.23 13.98
C HIS A 221 0.88 -1.49 14.81
N ARG A 222 -0.08 -2.26 14.33
CA ARG A 222 -0.31 -3.66 14.67
C ARG A 222 -0.58 -4.40 13.38
N ALA A 223 0.25 -5.41 13.09
CA ALA A 223 0.30 -6.02 11.77
C ALA A 223 -1.05 -6.55 11.27
N GLU A 224 -1.86 -7.20 12.13
CA GLU A 224 -3.20 -7.66 11.72
C GLU A 224 -4.11 -6.51 11.32
N ILE A 225 -4.17 -5.45 12.14
CA ILE A 225 -5.10 -4.34 11.88
C ILE A 225 -4.68 -3.51 10.67
N ASP A 226 -3.36 -3.36 10.42
CA ASP A 226 -2.83 -2.74 9.21
C ASP A 226 -3.17 -3.57 7.96
N CYS A 227 -3.13 -4.91 8.04
CA CYS A 227 -3.64 -5.81 7.00
C CYS A 227 -5.14 -5.58 6.70
N TRP A 228 -5.99 -5.45 7.74
CA TRP A 228 -7.41 -5.16 7.56
C TRP A 228 -7.62 -3.78 6.92
N ALA A 229 -6.89 -2.76 7.35
CA ALA A 229 -6.93 -1.43 6.77
C ALA A 229 -6.50 -1.46 5.31
N LEU A 230 -5.42 -2.16 5.00
CA LEU A 230 -4.95 -2.34 3.63
C LEU A 230 -6.00 -3.04 2.76
N LEU A 231 -6.61 -4.12 3.24
CA LEU A 231 -7.64 -4.83 2.50
C LEU A 231 -8.85 -3.94 2.18
N GLU A 232 -9.28 -3.09 3.13
CA GLU A 232 -10.35 -2.12 2.90
C GLU A 232 -9.93 -1.04 1.87
N VAL A 233 -8.71 -0.51 1.97
CA VAL A 233 -8.17 0.44 1.00
C VAL A 233 -8.11 -0.16 -0.41
N LEU A 234 -7.75 -1.43 -0.53
CA LEU A 234 -7.64 -2.12 -1.81
C LEU A 234 -9.00 -2.32 -2.51
N LYS A 235 -10.13 -2.25 -1.80
CA LYS A 235 -11.48 -2.26 -2.38
C LYS A 235 -11.85 -0.94 -3.05
N MET A 236 -11.06 0.13 -2.85
CA MET A 236 -11.32 1.45 -3.43
C MET A 236 -11.33 1.40 -4.95
N VAL A 237 -12.33 2.00 -5.57
CA VAL A 237 -12.35 2.27 -7.02
C VAL A 237 -11.51 3.51 -7.30
N LEU A 238 -10.50 3.36 -8.13
CA LEU A 238 -9.57 4.42 -8.48
C LEU A 238 -10.19 5.36 -9.52
N PRO A 239 -10.24 6.68 -9.27
CA PRO A 239 -10.93 7.64 -10.16
C PRO A 239 -10.41 7.67 -11.60
N SER A 240 -9.10 7.48 -11.81
CA SER A 240 -8.49 7.58 -13.14
C SER A 240 -8.75 6.37 -14.03
N SER A 241 -8.79 5.16 -13.47
CA SER A 241 -8.97 3.91 -14.21
C SER A 241 -10.38 3.32 -14.12
N GLN A 242 -11.17 3.76 -13.13
CA GLN A 242 -12.45 3.17 -12.75
C GLN A 242 -12.35 1.68 -12.35
N GLN A 243 -11.14 1.24 -12.01
CA GLN A 243 -10.83 -0.10 -11.51
C GLN A 243 -10.65 -0.07 -10.01
N THR A 244 -10.80 -1.21 -9.35
CA THR A 244 -10.42 -1.34 -7.94
C THR A 244 -8.90 -1.29 -7.78
N ALA A 245 -8.42 -0.88 -6.61
CA ALA A 245 -6.98 -0.89 -6.32
C ALA A 245 -6.40 -2.31 -6.40
N ILE A 246 -7.14 -3.35 -6.00
CA ILE A 246 -6.73 -4.76 -6.17
C ILE A 246 -6.53 -5.09 -7.65
N GLN A 247 -7.47 -4.73 -8.51
CA GLN A 247 -7.35 -5.00 -9.94
C GLN A 247 -6.12 -4.32 -10.54
N THR A 248 -5.86 -3.07 -10.17
CA THR A 248 -4.65 -2.35 -10.59
C THR A 248 -3.38 -3.07 -10.14
N LEU A 249 -3.33 -3.58 -8.90
CA LEU A 249 -2.17 -4.34 -8.41
C LEU A 249 -2.00 -5.67 -9.15
N PHE A 250 -3.10 -6.38 -9.42
CA PHE A 250 -3.07 -7.63 -10.16
C PHE A 250 -2.56 -7.41 -11.61
N GLU A 251 -3.04 -6.39 -12.29
CA GLU A 251 -2.58 -6.03 -13.65
C GLU A 251 -1.10 -5.61 -13.61
N SER A 252 -0.69 -4.81 -12.62
CA SER A 252 0.72 -4.48 -12.41
C SER A 252 1.57 -5.74 -12.19
N ALA A 253 1.09 -6.69 -11.40
CA ALA A 253 1.81 -7.94 -11.14
C ALA A 253 1.86 -8.88 -12.37
N ASN A 254 0.99 -8.71 -13.35
CA ASN A 254 1.01 -9.45 -14.63
C ASN A 254 1.92 -8.80 -15.69
N SER A 255 2.46 -7.61 -15.41
CA SER A 255 3.32 -6.87 -16.34
C SER A 255 4.73 -6.77 -15.78
N ASP A 256 5.74 -6.80 -16.63
CA ASP A 256 7.11 -6.54 -16.23
C ASP A 256 7.33 -5.05 -15.95
N GLN A 257 8.21 -4.77 -14.99
CA GLN A 257 8.79 -3.44 -14.76
C GLN A 257 10.23 -3.41 -15.24
N PHE A 258 10.67 -2.24 -15.68
CA PHE A 258 12.00 -2.07 -16.24
C PHE A 258 12.75 -0.98 -15.49
N LYS A 259 14.00 -1.23 -15.16
CA LYS A 259 14.91 -0.18 -14.69
C LYS A 259 15.90 0.11 -15.78
N VAL A 260 15.87 1.34 -16.27
CA VAL A 260 16.72 1.79 -17.37
C VAL A 260 17.91 2.55 -16.78
N TYR A 261 19.11 2.13 -17.15
CA TYR A 261 20.37 2.74 -16.78
C TYR A 261 20.95 3.50 -17.96
N ALA A 262 21.07 4.83 -17.83
CA ALA A 262 21.60 5.70 -18.87
C ALA A 262 23.14 5.70 -18.83
N LEU A 263 23.74 4.61 -19.35
CA LEU A 263 25.19 4.36 -19.31
C LEU A 263 25.96 5.45 -20.06
N GLY A 264 27.00 6.01 -19.42
CA GLY A 264 27.90 6.99 -20.04
C GLY A 264 27.18 8.25 -20.55
N SER A 265 26.02 8.61 -19.94
CA SER A 265 25.31 9.84 -20.30
C SER A 265 26.23 11.07 -20.11
N PRO A 266 26.22 12.06 -21.05
CA PRO A 266 27.01 13.25 -20.93
C PRO A 266 26.69 14.06 -19.66
N PHE A 267 27.70 14.64 -19.02
CA PHE A 267 27.51 15.41 -17.79
C PHE A 267 26.53 16.58 -17.97
N GLU A 268 26.52 17.19 -19.14
CA GLU A 268 25.63 18.31 -19.48
C GLU A 268 24.16 17.92 -19.49
N THR A 269 23.85 16.63 -19.59
CA THR A 269 22.47 16.12 -19.61
C THR A 269 21.90 15.82 -18.22
N LYS A 270 22.67 16.04 -17.15
CA LYS A 270 22.28 15.73 -15.77
C LYS A 270 20.96 16.35 -15.34
N ASP A 271 20.73 17.63 -15.73
CA ASP A 271 19.55 18.36 -15.30
C ASP A 271 18.29 17.90 -16.01
N ILE A 272 18.36 17.55 -17.30
CA ILE A 272 17.22 16.98 -18.03
C ILE A 272 16.91 15.55 -17.56
N LEU A 273 17.93 14.75 -17.23
CA LEU A 273 17.74 13.43 -16.62
C LEU A 273 17.04 13.56 -15.27
N LYS A 274 17.47 14.50 -14.42
CA LYS A 274 16.84 14.76 -13.13
C LYS A 274 15.39 15.24 -13.28
N GLN A 275 15.11 16.15 -14.23
CA GLN A 275 13.74 16.59 -14.54
C GLN A 275 12.87 15.45 -15.06
N ARG A 276 13.44 14.48 -15.79
CA ARG A 276 12.78 13.26 -16.27
C ARG A 276 12.62 12.19 -15.19
N ALA A 277 12.94 12.51 -13.92
CA ALA A 277 12.88 11.63 -12.75
C ALA A 277 13.93 10.49 -12.75
N TYR A 278 15.05 10.65 -13.48
CA TYR A 278 16.21 9.78 -13.24
C TYR A 278 16.86 10.11 -11.90
N ARG A 279 17.37 9.09 -11.24
CA ARG A 279 18.14 9.20 -10.00
C ARG A 279 19.57 8.76 -10.23
N TRP A 280 20.50 9.54 -9.71
CA TRP A 280 21.92 9.20 -9.74
C TRP A 280 22.28 8.22 -8.63
N SER A 281 22.96 7.13 -9.00
CA SER A 281 23.58 6.23 -8.04
C SER A 281 25.09 6.48 -8.02
N PRO A 282 25.67 6.89 -6.86
CA PRO A 282 27.11 7.09 -6.72
C PRO A 282 27.92 5.79 -6.88
N ASP A 283 27.36 4.68 -6.42
CA ASP A 283 28.03 3.38 -6.36
C ASP A 283 28.33 2.84 -7.77
N ILE A 284 27.32 2.90 -8.64
CA ILE A 284 27.43 2.44 -10.03
C ILE A 284 27.74 3.59 -11.01
N LYS A 285 27.83 4.84 -10.49
CA LYS A 285 28.09 6.07 -11.26
C LYS A 285 27.19 6.20 -12.50
N CYS A 286 25.89 5.97 -12.30
CA CYS A 286 24.92 5.92 -13.39
C CYS A 286 23.58 6.54 -12.99
N TRP A 287 22.92 7.20 -13.93
CA TRP A 287 21.53 7.61 -13.82
C TRP A 287 20.60 6.45 -14.14
N SER A 288 19.59 6.21 -13.31
CA SER A 288 18.60 5.17 -13.55
C SER A 288 17.19 5.63 -13.25
N LYS A 289 16.22 4.98 -13.91
CA LYS A 289 14.78 5.25 -13.74
C LYS A 289 13.99 3.95 -13.88
N VAL A 290 12.97 3.79 -13.06
CA VAL A 290 12.01 2.68 -13.18
C VAL A 290 10.87 3.08 -14.13
N VAL A 291 10.49 2.16 -15.00
CA VAL A 291 9.44 2.31 -16.01
C VAL A 291 8.49 1.12 -15.90
N GLY A 292 7.19 1.39 -15.80
CA GLY A 292 6.17 0.40 -15.40
C GLY A 292 5.60 -0.49 -16.52
N SER A 293 5.96 -0.28 -17.79
CA SER A 293 5.47 -1.13 -18.87
C SER A 293 6.41 -1.12 -20.09
N SER A 294 6.26 -2.10 -20.97
CA SER A 294 7.03 -2.20 -22.22
C SER A 294 6.79 -1.03 -23.18
N GLU A 295 5.56 -0.51 -23.22
CA GLU A 295 5.23 0.68 -24.03
C GLU A 295 5.98 1.91 -23.52
N ARG A 296 5.89 2.17 -22.20
CA ARG A 296 6.62 3.27 -21.56
C ARG A 296 8.14 3.10 -21.68
N LEU A 297 8.62 1.85 -21.68
CA LEU A 297 10.05 1.58 -21.91
C LEU A 297 10.47 2.05 -23.32
N ASN A 298 9.70 1.72 -24.34
CA ASN A 298 10.02 2.15 -25.72
C ASN A 298 10.04 3.68 -25.83
N ASP A 299 9.04 4.37 -25.26
CA ASP A 299 8.99 5.84 -25.23
C ASP A 299 10.20 6.43 -24.50
N GLU A 300 10.62 5.81 -23.40
CA GLU A 300 11.75 6.27 -22.61
C GLU A 300 13.08 6.08 -23.37
N LEU A 301 13.24 4.97 -24.10
CA LEU A 301 14.41 4.73 -24.93
C LEU A 301 14.50 5.73 -26.09
N ILE A 302 13.39 6.05 -26.75
CA ILE A 302 13.31 7.07 -27.79
C ILE A 302 13.68 8.43 -27.20
N TRP A 303 13.14 8.77 -26.02
CA TRP A 303 13.46 10.02 -25.33
C TRP A 303 14.95 10.13 -24.98
N LEU A 304 15.58 9.07 -24.46
CA LEU A 304 17.01 9.03 -24.17
C LEU A 304 17.84 9.25 -25.45
N LYS A 305 17.47 8.57 -26.55
CA LYS A 305 18.12 8.76 -27.84
C LYS A 305 18.07 10.22 -28.28
N GLN A 306 16.92 10.87 -28.20
CA GLN A 306 16.72 12.24 -28.69
C GLN A 306 17.37 13.30 -27.81
N HIS A 307 17.26 13.19 -26.49
CA HIS A 307 17.57 14.30 -25.56
C HIS A 307 18.88 14.09 -24.80
N VAL A 308 19.34 12.85 -24.64
CA VAL A 308 20.55 12.56 -23.84
C VAL A 308 21.73 12.22 -24.72
N TYR A 309 21.54 11.33 -25.69
CA TYR A 309 22.66 10.82 -26.50
C TYR A 309 22.77 11.45 -27.88
N GLY A 310 21.66 12.00 -28.40
CA GLY A 310 21.65 12.62 -29.75
C GLY A 310 22.10 11.64 -30.83
N SER A 311 22.99 12.11 -31.69
CA SER A 311 23.57 11.32 -32.77
C SER A 311 24.82 10.51 -32.36
N ARG A 312 25.09 10.36 -31.06
CA ARG A 312 26.25 9.60 -30.57
C ARG A 312 26.17 8.14 -30.99
N LYS A 313 27.13 7.69 -31.77
CA LYS A 313 27.22 6.29 -32.20
C LYS A 313 27.59 5.38 -31.02
N GLY A 314 26.96 4.21 -30.95
CA GLY A 314 27.22 3.21 -29.93
C GLY A 314 26.73 3.63 -28.52
N ALA A 315 25.78 4.54 -28.45
CA ALA A 315 25.10 4.88 -27.19
C ALA A 315 24.29 3.67 -26.72
N LYS A 316 24.64 3.12 -25.55
CA LYS A 316 23.98 1.95 -24.95
C LYS A 316 23.32 2.27 -23.66
N VAL A 317 22.21 1.62 -23.42
CA VAL A 317 21.53 1.57 -22.13
C VAL A 317 21.51 0.13 -21.61
N GLU A 318 21.57 -0.02 -20.32
CA GLU A 318 21.27 -1.29 -19.68
C GLU A 318 19.81 -1.25 -19.22
N ILE A 319 19.09 -2.33 -19.45
CA ILE A 319 17.71 -2.53 -19.04
C ILE A 319 17.68 -3.73 -18.10
N GLU A 320 17.21 -3.50 -16.91
CA GLU A 320 16.99 -4.54 -15.93
C GLU A 320 15.48 -4.78 -15.81
N THR A 321 15.05 -6.00 -16.13
CA THR A 321 13.63 -6.41 -16.15
C THR A 321 13.28 -7.13 -14.87
N PHE A 322 12.19 -6.73 -14.25
CA PHE A 322 11.66 -7.31 -13.02
C PHE A 322 10.24 -7.80 -13.25
N SER A 323 10.00 -9.08 -13.08
CA SER A 323 8.64 -9.60 -12.92
C SER A 323 8.13 -9.42 -11.48
N ALA A 324 6.90 -9.80 -11.21
CA ALA A 324 6.36 -9.77 -9.84
C ALA A 324 7.10 -10.71 -8.87
N PHE A 325 7.94 -11.62 -9.38
CA PHE A 325 8.78 -12.49 -8.54
C PHE A 325 10.05 -11.80 -8.04
N GLU A 326 10.55 -10.79 -8.73
CA GLU A 326 11.77 -10.04 -8.35
C GLU A 326 11.47 -8.66 -7.77
N ARG A 327 10.33 -8.03 -8.17
CA ARG A 327 9.97 -6.70 -7.67
C ARG A 327 9.92 -6.65 -6.15
N HIS A 328 10.36 -5.53 -5.58
CA HIS A 328 10.37 -5.29 -4.14
C HIS A 328 11.27 -6.23 -3.33
N ALA A 329 12.02 -7.13 -3.98
CA ALA A 329 13.08 -7.92 -3.35
C ALA A 329 14.45 -7.25 -3.56
N GLU A 330 15.45 -7.69 -2.83
CA GLU A 330 16.86 -7.29 -3.03
C GLU A 330 17.58 -8.16 -4.08
N ARG A 331 16.82 -8.74 -4.99
CA ARG A 331 17.38 -9.56 -6.09
C ARG A 331 17.49 -8.72 -7.34
N ASP A 332 18.57 -8.98 -8.09
CA ASP A 332 18.74 -8.42 -9.43
C ASP A 332 17.67 -8.97 -10.39
N GLY A 333 17.19 -8.10 -11.26
CA GLY A 333 16.35 -8.48 -12.40
C GLY A 333 17.18 -9.05 -13.55
N LEU A 334 16.52 -9.42 -14.63
CA LEU A 334 17.18 -9.88 -15.85
C LEU A 334 17.79 -8.67 -16.59
N LYS A 335 19.13 -8.63 -16.69
CA LYS A 335 19.85 -7.52 -17.34
C LYS A 335 20.05 -7.77 -18.83
N SER A 336 19.81 -6.75 -19.62
CA SER A 336 20.05 -6.72 -21.07
C SER A 336 20.58 -5.37 -21.49
N PHE A 337 21.30 -5.34 -22.64
CA PHE A 337 21.81 -4.09 -23.22
C PHE A 337 21.07 -3.78 -24.51
N LYS A 338 20.72 -2.52 -24.72
CA LYS A 338 20.16 -2.04 -25.98
C LYS A 338 21.01 -0.91 -26.56
N ASP A 339 21.40 -1.05 -27.82
CA ASP A 339 22.01 0.03 -28.58
C ASP A 339 20.91 0.97 -29.08
N LEU A 340 21.03 2.26 -28.76
CA LEU A 340 20.04 3.24 -29.15
C LEU A 340 20.11 3.61 -30.63
N SER A 341 21.19 3.26 -31.34
CA SER A 341 21.31 3.44 -32.81
C SER A 341 20.27 2.60 -33.56
N ASP A 342 19.90 1.44 -33.03
CA ASP A 342 18.98 0.47 -33.65
C ASP A 342 17.50 0.87 -33.53
N LEU A 343 17.17 1.92 -32.74
CA LEU A 343 15.82 2.42 -32.62
C LEU A 343 15.45 3.27 -33.84
N SER A 344 14.42 2.88 -34.57
CA SER A 344 13.76 3.76 -35.54
C SER A 344 13.04 4.89 -34.81
N LEU A 345 13.24 6.12 -35.23
CA LEU A 345 12.58 7.31 -34.73
C LEU A 345 11.17 7.43 -35.32
#